data_5bd7fbaa4dad92c8023088be704d1dad
#
_entry.id   5bd7fbaa4dad92c8023088be704d1dad
#
_cell.length_a   1.000
_cell.length_b   1.000
_cell.length_c   1.000
_cell.angle_alpha   90.00
_cell.angle_beta   90.00
_cell.angle_gamma   90.00
#
_symmetry.space_group_name_H-M   'P 1'
#
loop_
_entity.id
_entity.type
_entity.pdbx_description
1 polymer ?
#
loop_
_entity_poly.entity_id
_entity_poly.type
_entity_poly.pdbx_seq_one_letter_code
_entity_poly.pdbx_strand_id
1 'polypeptide(L)'
;MATRPQTDALRGSLDLLVLKTLSLEPMHGWGISQRVQQISDGVLEVNQGSLYPALQRLEKDGLITSEWGTTDNNRRARYYQITASGRKALGDQLESWRRFAAGLEAVLRTS
;
A
#
# COMPACT_ATOMS: atom_id res chain seq x y z
N MET A 1 -10.60 6.05 22.10
CA MET A 1 -10.00 7.23 21.51
C MET A 1 -8.57 7.02 21.13
N ALA A 2 -7.81 6.34 21.96
CA ALA A 2 -6.40 6.11 21.71
C ALA A 2 -6.14 5.32 20.43
N THR A 3 -7.14 4.54 19.97
CA THR A 3 -6.96 3.70 18.79
C THR A 3 -7.03 4.45 17.48
N ARG A 4 -7.64 5.64 17.45
CA ARG A 4 -7.86 6.35 16.21
C ARG A 4 -6.57 6.78 15.52
N PRO A 5 -5.59 7.42 16.19
CA PRO A 5 -4.33 7.76 15.54
C PRO A 5 -3.58 6.53 15.04
N GLN A 6 -3.62 5.44 15.78
CA GLN A 6 -3.04 4.18 15.37
C GLN A 6 -3.71 3.64 14.11
N THR A 7 -5.05 3.70 14.06
CA THR A 7 -5.80 3.25 12.90
C THR A 7 -5.45 4.06 11.67
N ASP A 8 -5.31 5.37 11.81
CA ASP A 8 -4.96 6.24 10.70
C ASP A 8 -3.54 5.96 10.21
N ALA A 9 -2.61 5.71 11.13
CA ALA A 9 -1.23 5.38 10.77
C ALA A 9 -1.17 4.05 10.01
N LEU A 10 -1.91 3.05 10.48
CA LEU A 10 -1.96 1.76 9.80
C LEU A 10 -2.57 1.88 8.42
N ARG A 11 -3.63 2.67 8.29
CA ARG A 11 -4.27 2.90 7.00
C ARG A 11 -3.31 3.58 6.04
N GLY A 12 -2.59 4.62 6.50
CA GLY A 12 -1.62 5.32 5.69
C GLY A 12 -0.50 4.40 5.24
N SER A 13 -0.05 3.52 6.12
CA SER A 13 0.99 2.54 5.78
C SER A 13 0.53 1.58 4.70
N LEU A 14 -0.71 1.11 4.79
CA LEU A 14 -1.25 0.20 3.79
C LEU A 14 -1.36 0.87 2.42
N ASP A 15 -1.87 2.11 2.38
CA ASP A 15 -1.96 2.86 1.14
C ASP A 15 -0.57 3.05 0.51
N LEU A 16 0.41 3.40 1.34
CA LEU A 16 1.79 3.56 0.90
C LEU A 16 2.34 2.26 0.31
N LEU A 17 2.10 1.14 0.99
CA LEU A 17 2.55 -0.16 0.50
C LEU A 17 1.91 -0.53 -0.84
N VAL A 18 0.61 -0.29 -0.98
CA VAL A 18 -0.11 -0.58 -2.22
C VAL A 18 0.44 0.28 -3.36
N LEU A 19 0.54 1.59 -3.13
CA LEU A 19 1.02 2.50 -4.17
C LEU A 19 2.46 2.19 -4.57
N LYS A 20 3.30 1.89 -3.59
CA LYS A 20 4.70 1.54 -3.88
C LYS A 20 4.80 0.25 -4.68
N THR A 21 4.06 -0.76 -4.27
CA THR A 21 4.08 -2.05 -4.96
C THR A 21 3.62 -1.90 -6.40
N LEU A 22 2.53 -1.15 -6.62
CA LEU A 22 2.01 -0.92 -7.96
C LEU A 22 2.91 -0.01 -8.79
N SER A 23 3.77 0.79 -8.15
CA SER A 23 4.74 1.60 -8.89
C SER A 23 5.79 0.73 -9.58
N LEU A 24 5.95 -0.52 -9.14
CA LEU A 24 6.90 -1.45 -9.73
C LEU A 24 6.32 -2.10 -10.99
N GLU A 25 5.08 -2.55 -10.91
CA GLU A 25 4.35 -3.11 -12.05
C GLU A 25 2.89 -3.32 -11.68
N PRO A 26 2.00 -3.45 -12.67
CA PRO A 26 0.60 -3.78 -12.39
C PRO A 26 0.48 -5.17 -11.75
N MET A 27 -0.46 -5.31 -10.80
CA MET A 27 -0.67 -6.58 -10.09
C MET A 27 -2.12 -6.74 -9.68
N HIS A 28 -2.54 -7.99 -9.52
CA HIS A 28 -3.82 -8.28 -8.84
C HIS A 28 -3.60 -8.27 -7.33
N GLY A 29 -4.71 -8.28 -6.57
CA GLY A 29 -4.63 -8.13 -5.10
C GLY A 29 -3.75 -9.17 -4.41
N TRP A 30 -3.88 -10.43 -4.81
CA TRP A 30 -3.04 -11.50 -4.25
C TRP A 30 -1.57 -11.23 -4.51
N GLY A 31 -1.26 -10.77 -5.73
CA GLY A 31 0.12 -10.44 -6.10
C GLY A 31 0.70 -9.33 -5.25
N ILE A 32 -0.10 -8.31 -4.92
CA ILE A 32 0.33 -7.22 -4.04
C ILE A 32 0.71 -7.78 -2.67
N SER A 33 -0.15 -8.60 -2.08
CA SER A 33 0.10 -9.20 -0.76
C SER A 33 1.37 -10.02 -0.76
N GLN A 34 1.56 -10.86 -1.77
CA GLN A 34 2.74 -11.70 -1.88
C GLN A 34 4.01 -10.87 -2.05
N ARG A 35 3.94 -9.82 -2.86
CA ARG A 35 5.11 -8.99 -3.11
C ARG A 35 5.55 -8.25 -1.85
N VAL A 36 4.61 -7.70 -1.10
CA VAL A 36 4.90 -7.02 0.17
C VAL A 36 5.59 -7.99 1.13
N GLN A 37 5.05 -9.21 1.23
CA GLN A 37 5.63 -10.22 2.11
C GLN A 37 7.03 -10.61 1.68
N GLN A 38 7.24 -10.81 0.38
CA GLN A 38 8.55 -11.17 -0.16
C GLN A 38 9.59 -10.06 0.08
N ILE A 39 9.25 -8.83 -0.27
CA ILE A 39 10.19 -7.70 -0.16
C ILE A 39 10.55 -7.44 1.29
N SER A 40 9.60 -7.58 2.22
CA SER A 40 9.83 -7.35 3.64
C SER A 40 10.38 -8.58 4.37
N ASP A 41 10.67 -9.64 3.64
CA ASP A 41 11.18 -10.89 4.20
C ASP A 41 10.25 -11.44 5.29
N GLY A 42 8.95 -11.37 5.04
CA GLY A 42 7.93 -11.90 5.93
C GLY A 42 7.56 -10.99 7.10
N VAL A 43 8.23 -9.85 7.24
CA VAL A 43 7.95 -8.94 8.37
C VAL A 43 6.58 -8.30 8.24
N LEU A 44 6.20 -7.94 7.00
CA LEU A 44 4.90 -7.33 6.75
C LEU A 44 3.98 -8.31 6.05
N GLU A 45 2.78 -8.44 6.58
CA GLU A 45 1.72 -9.24 5.98
C GLU A 45 0.51 -8.36 5.75
N VAL A 46 -0.05 -8.42 4.55
CA VAL A 46 -1.24 -7.64 4.20
C VAL A 46 -2.40 -8.63 4.07
N ASN A 47 -3.38 -8.52 4.96
CA ASN A 47 -4.52 -9.42 4.86
C ASN A 47 -5.50 -8.88 3.84
N GLN A 48 -6.19 -9.82 3.17
CA GLN A 48 -7.11 -9.49 2.08
C GLN A 48 -8.28 -8.65 2.55
N GLY A 49 -8.74 -8.87 3.78
CA GLY A 49 -9.85 -8.11 4.35
C GLY A 49 -9.57 -6.62 4.46
N SER A 50 -8.31 -6.23 4.65
CA SER A 50 -7.91 -4.83 4.69
C SER A 50 -7.50 -4.31 3.31
N LEU A 51 -6.92 -5.19 2.50
CA LEU A 51 -6.40 -4.80 1.19
C LEU A 51 -7.50 -4.37 0.23
N TYR A 52 -8.57 -5.15 0.09
CA TYR A 52 -9.59 -4.85 -0.90
C TYR A 52 -10.33 -3.53 -0.64
N PRO A 53 -10.70 -3.20 0.61
CA PRO A 53 -11.24 -1.87 0.87
C PRO A 53 -10.26 -0.74 0.54
N ALA A 54 -8.96 -0.96 0.78
CA ALA A 54 -7.95 0.04 0.42
C ALA A 54 -7.87 0.23 -1.09
N LEU A 55 -7.89 -0.88 -1.85
CA LEU A 55 -7.88 -0.81 -3.31
C LEU A 55 -9.10 -0.06 -3.84
N GLN A 56 -10.28 -0.34 -3.28
CA GLN A 56 -11.51 0.37 -3.68
C GLN A 56 -11.41 1.86 -3.41
N ARG A 57 -10.88 2.23 -2.25
CA ARG A 57 -10.73 3.64 -1.87
C ARG A 57 -9.75 4.35 -2.78
N LEU A 58 -8.60 3.73 -3.04
CA LEU A 58 -7.58 4.31 -3.90
C LEU A 58 -8.07 4.46 -5.34
N GLU A 59 -8.84 3.48 -5.81
CA GLU A 59 -9.41 3.56 -7.16
C GLU A 59 -10.46 4.67 -7.24
N LYS A 60 -11.30 4.79 -6.23
CA LYS A 60 -12.30 5.85 -6.16
C LYS A 60 -11.65 7.23 -6.17
N ASP A 61 -10.51 7.36 -5.52
CA ASP A 61 -9.76 8.61 -5.46
C ASP A 61 -8.91 8.87 -6.71
N GLY A 62 -8.96 7.97 -7.68
CA GLY A 62 -8.23 8.15 -8.93
C GLY A 62 -6.73 7.91 -8.84
N LEU A 63 -6.26 7.29 -7.77
CA LEU A 63 -4.84 7.03 -7.58
C LEU A 63 -4.39 5.73 -8.24
N ILE A 64 -5.33 4.81 -8.46
CA ILE A 64 -5.09 3.59 -9.20
C ILE A 64 -6.28 3.34 -10.13
N THR A 65 -6.05 2.53 -11.15
CA THR A 65 -7.11 2.03 -12.02
C THR A 65 -7.06 0.52 -12.02
N SER A 66 -8.10 -0.11 -12.54
CA SER A 66 -8.13 -1.57 -12.60
C SER A 66 -8.77 -2.05 -13.88
N GLU A 67 -8.40 -3.25 -14.28
CA GLU A 67 -9.02 -3.94 -15.41
C GLU A 67 -8.95 -5.44 -15.19
N TRP A 68 -9.85 -6.17 -15.84
CA TRP A 68 -9.86 -7.62 -15.74
C TRP A 68 -8.74 -8.21 -16.57
N GLY A 69 -8.09 -9.24 -16.04
CA GLY A 69 -7.07 -9.98 -16.74
C GLY A 69 -7.10 -11.44 -16.34
N THR A 70 -6.14 -12.19 -16.82
CA THR A 70 -6.03 -13.62 -16.54
C THR A 70 -4.71 -13.88 -15.81
N THR A 71 -4.78 -14.60 -14.70
CA THR A 71 -3.60 -14.96 -13.92
C THR A 71 -2.88 -16.14 -14.56
N ASP A 72 -1.68 -16.44 -14.04
CA ASP A 72 -0.89 -17.58 -14.50
C ASP A 72 -1.64 -18.90 -14.30
N ASN A 73 -2.56 -18.95 -13.35
CA ASN A 73 -3.38 -20.12 -13.09
C ASN A 73 -4.65 -20.14 -13.93
N ASN A 74 -4.71 -19.30 -14.95
CA ASN A 74 -5.83 -19.21 -15.87
C ASN A 74 -7.14 -18.80 -15.19
N ARG A 75 -7.06 -17.95 -14.16
CA ARG A 75 -8.22 -17.43 -13.44
C ARG A 75 -8.38 -15.96 -13.75
N ARG A 76 -9.62 -15.50 -13.78
CA ARG A 76 -9.89 -14.06 -13.93
C ARG A 76 -9.52 -13.35 -12.64
N ALA A 77 -8.86 -12.22 -12.78
CA ALA A 77 -8.52 -11.37 -11.66
C ALA A 77 -8.51 -9.92 -12.10
N ARG A 78 -8.76 -9.03 -11.15
CA ARG A 78 -8.69 -7.60 -11.39
C ARG A 78 -7.24 -7.17 -11.17
N TYR A 79 -6.66 -6.59 -12.21
CA TYR A 79 -5.30 -6.07 -12.15
C TYR A 79 -5.35 -4.58 -11.90
N TYR A 80 -4.57 -4.13 -10.96
CA TYR A 80 -4.49 -2.72 -10.54
C TYR A 80 -3.23 -2.09 -11.07
N GLN A 81 -3.31 -0.80 -11.36
CA GLN A 81 -2.22 -0.06 -11.95
C GLN A 81 -2.23 1.35 -11.37
N ILE A 82 -1.05 1.87 -11.02
CA ILE A 82 -0.94 3.21 -10.45
C ILE A 82 -1.12 4.26 -11.55
N THR A 83 -1.79 5.36 -11.22
CA THR A 83 -1.97 6.49 -12.14
C THR A 83 -0.90 7.55 -11.89
N ALA A 84 -0.87 8.59 -12.75
CA ALA A 84 0.03 9.72 -12.52
C ALA A 84 -0.28 10.39 -11.18
N SER A 85 -1.57 10.55 -10.85
CA SER A 85 -1.98 11.07 -9.54
C SER A 85 -1.53 10.18 -8.41
N GLY A 86 -1.58 8.86 -8.63
CA GLY A 86 -1.11 7.88 -7.65
C GLY A 86 0.38 8.00 -7.40
N ARG A 87 1.16 8.23 -8.44
CA ARG A 87 2.61 8.42 -8.28
C ARG A 87 2.94 9.67 -7.50
N LYS A 88 2.19 10.73 -7.73
CA LYS A 88 2.36 11.96 -6.94
C LYS A 88 2.00 11.72 -5.49
N ALA A 89 0.87 11.05 -5.24
CA ALA A 89 0.44 10.72 -3.89
C ALA A 89 1.47 9.83 -3.19
N LEU A 90 2.07 8.89 -3.93
CA LEU A 90 3.12 8.04 -3.38
C LEU A 90 4.30 8.87 -2.89
N GLY A 91 4.74 9.85 -3.70
CA GLY A 91 5.84 10.73 -3.31
C GLY A 91 5.54 11.50 -2.05
N ASP A 92 4.33 12.08 -1.97
CA ASP A 92 3.91 12.85 -0.80
C ASP A 92 3.81 11.98 0.46
N GLN A 93 3.24 10.79 0.33
CA GLN A 93 3.10 9.87 1.45
C GLN A 93 4.45 9.35 1.91
N LEU A 94 5.35 9.09 0.97
CA LEU A 94 6.69 8.63 1.29
C LEU A 94 7.46 9.69 2.08
N GLU A 95 7.34 10.95 1.68
CA GLU A 95 7.96 12.05 2.41
C GLU A 95 7.40 12.18 3.83
N SER A 96 6.09 12.11 3.97
CA SER A 96 5.44 12.13 5.28
C SER A 96 5.89 10.98 6.16
N TRP A 97 5.99 9.80 5.59
CA TRP A 97 6.42 8.61 6.31
C TRP A 97 7.87 8.77 6.80
N ARG A 98 8.75 9.24 5.94
CA ARG A 98 10.15 9.44 6.30
C ARG A 98 10.31 10.44 7.42
N ARG A 99 9.52 11.51 7.39
CA ARG A 99 9.53 12.53 8.45
C ARG A 99 9.05 11.94 9.76
N PHE A 100 7.96 11.17 9.72
CA PHE A 100 7.42 10.50 10.90
C PHE A 100 8.44 9.52 11.47
N ALA A 101 9.03 8.70 10.64
CA ALA A 101 10.01 7.70 11.06
C ALA A 101 11.24 8.36 11.68
N ALA A 102 11.72 9.45 11.10
CA ALA A 102 12.86 10.19 11.63
C ALA A 102 12.56 10.78 13.01
N GLY A 103 11.34 11.33 13.18
CA GLY A 103 10.92 11.87 14.46
C GLY A 103 10.81 10.80 15.53
N LEU A 104 10.22 9.67 15.16
CA LEU A 104 10.09 8.52 16.06
C LEU A 104 11.48 8.03 16.48
N GLU A 105 12.38 7.86 15.53
CA GLU A 105 13.74 7.42 15.82
C GLU A 105 14.47 8.37 16.77
N ALA A 106 14.32 9.66 16.55
CA ALA A 106 14.96 10.66 17.40
C ALA A 106 14.48 10.52 18.85
N VAL A 107 13.19 10.33 19.05
CA VAL A 107 12.63 10.11 20.39
C VAL A 107 13.18 8.82 21.01
N LEU A 108 13.20 7.74 20.24
CA LEU A 108 13.63 6.44 20.74
C LEU A 108 15.12 6.41 21.10
N ARG A 109 15.93 7.27 20.48
CA ARG A 109 17.36 7.34 20.78
C ARG A 109 17.67 8.19 22.02
N THR A 110 16.73 8.97 22.48
CA THR A 110 16.94 9.84 23.64
C THR A 110 16.98 9.01 24.92
N SER A 111 18.01 9.25 25.75
CA SER A 111 18.18 8.52 27.01
C SER A 111 17.21 8.98 28.08
#